data_ff83042904f1be84ee33dc6bc8bbe448
#
_entry.id   ff83042904f1be84ee33dc6bc8bbe448
#
_cell.length_a   1.000
_cell.length_b   1.000
_cell.length_c   1.000
_cell.angle_alpha   90.00
_cell.angle_beta   90.00
_cell.angle_gamma   90.00
#
_symmetry.space_group_name_H-M   'P 1'
#
loop_
_entity.id
_entity.type
_entity.pdbx_description
1 polymer ?
#
loop_
_entity_poly.entity_id
_entity_poly.type
_entity_poly.pdbx_seq_one_letter_code
_entity_poly.pdbx_strand_id
1 'polypeptide(L)'
;MIPRYNKTKNKQDKLNITTGTEYETGRIIDSKKEYAKRFTAIALPNSASNIIIQTGLTNINFIKLEGSISKTDGSENSNLPYLYTGQPDVYHYYSNTSKNITIRVSGDMSDYQVIETIYYTKN
;
A
#
# COMPACT_ATOMS: atom_id res chain seq x y z
N MET A 1 -16.30 13.92 -6.08
CA MET A 1 -15.85 13.32 -6.28
C MET A 1 -15.12 12.94 -6.80
N ILE A 2 -15.12 12.76 -7.11
CA ILE A 2 -14.59 12.15 -7.48
C ILE A 2 -13.75 11.69 -7.87
N PRO A 3 -13.36 11.74 -8.11
CA PRO A 3 -12.23 11.24 -8.66
C PRO A 3 -12.21 9.97 -9.34
N ARG A 4 -13.23 9.53 -9.72
CA ARG A 4 -13.25 8.27 -10.35
C ARG A 4 -12.76 8.30 -11.71
N TYR A 5 -12.94 9.37 -12.39
CA TYR A 5 -12.45 9.47 -13.69
C TYR A 5 -10.96 9.34 -13.73
N ASN A 6 -10.36 9.38 -12.61
CA ASN A 6 -8.94 9.19 -12.53
C ASN A 6 -8.53 7.74 -12.71
N LYS A 7 -9.46 6.85 -12.85
CA LYS A 7 -9.12 5.45 -13.00
C LYS A 7 -8.22 5.18 -14.17
N THR A 8 -8.42 5.88 -15.27
CA THR A 8 -7.57 5.68 -16.42
C THR A 8 -6.14 6.12 -16.13
N LYS A 9 -5.99 7.26 -15.48
CA LYS A 9 -4.67 7.71 -15.10
C LYS A 9 -4.05 6.78 -14.09
N ASN A 10 -4.83 6.32 -13.15
CA ASN A 10 -4.31 5.42 -12.13
C ASN A 10 -3.79 4.13 -12.73
N LYS A 11 -4.41 3.65 -13.78
CA LYS A 11 -3.91 2.46 -14.43
C LYS A 11 -2.54 2.66 -15.03
N GLN A 12 -2.31 3.84 -15.58
CA GLN A 12 -1.02 4.15 -16.16
C GLN A 12 0.05 4.31 -15.11
N ASP A 13 -0.35 4.82 -13.95
CA ASP A 13 0.59 5.12 -12.87
C ASP A 13 0.65 4.03 -11.82
N LYS A 14 -0.01 2.91 -12.04
CA LYS A 14 -0.15 1.92 -10.98
C LYS A 14 1.17 1.33 -10.50
N LEU A 15 2.22 1.41 -11.30
CA LEU A 15 3.52 0.90 -10.87
C LEU A 15 4.32 1.91 -10.08
N ASN A 16 3.84 3.14 -9.97
CA ASN A 16 4.57 4.20 -9.30
C ASN A 16 3.60 5.17 -8.65
N ILE A 17 3.11 4.81 -7.49
CA ILE A 17 2.07 5.54 -6.79
C ILE A 17 2.70 6.46 -5.77
N THR A 18 2.33 7.75 -5.80
CA THR A 18 2.91 8.75 -4.91
C THR A 18 1.89 9.46 -4.04
N THR A 19 0.60 9.24 -4.28
CA THR A 19 -0.45 9.96 -3.55
C THR A 19 -0.89 9.18 -2.33
N GLY A 20 -0.84 9.81 -1.19
CA GLY A 20 -1.31 9.22 0.04
C GLY A 20 -1.80 10.29 0.99
N THR A 21 -2.59 9.91 1.98
CA THR A 21 -3.15 10.82 2.97
C THR A 21 -2.51 10.55 4.33
N GLU A 22 -1.88 11.59 4.90
CA GLU A 22 -1.28 11.50 6.22
C GLU A 22 -2.28 11.98 7.27
N TYR A 23 -2.28 11.31 8.43
CA TYR A 23 -3.10 11.73 9.55
C TYR A 23 -2.44 11.31 10.87
N GLU A 24 -2.83 11.99 11.96
CA GLU A 24 -2.40 11.61 13.29
C GLU A 24 -3.30 10.50 13.79
N THR A 25 -2.71 9.46 14.38
CA THR A 25 -3.50 8.32 14.86
C THR A 25 -4.08 8.54 16.25
N GLY A 26 -3.59 9.54 16.96
CA GLY A 26 -3.98 9.78 18.35
C GLY A 26 -3.08 9.08 19.34
N ARG A 27 -2.13 8.28 18.89
CA ARG A 27 -1.21 7.55 19.76
C ARG A 27 0.08 8.31 19.95
N ILE A 28 0.71 8.07 21.10
CA ILE A 28 2.02 8.63 21.43
C ILE A 28 3.00 7.47 21.56
N ILE A 29 4.09 7.54 20.83
CA ILE A 29 5.14 6.51 20.82
C ILE A 29 6.44 7.19 21.20
N ASP A 30 7.03 6.76 22.31
CA ASP A 30 8.29 7.34 22.82
C ASP A 30 8.21 8.87 22.86
N SER A 31 7.12 9.38 23.44
CA SER A 31 6.86 10.81 23.63
C SER A 31 6.64 11.59 22.34
N LYS A 32 6.42 10.90 21.22
CA LYS A 32 6.17 11.54 19.93
C LYS A 32 4.82 11.11 19.40
N LYS A 33 4.16 12.00 18.67
CA LYS A 33 2.91 11.66 18.00
C LYS A 33 3.14 10.62 16.93
N GLU A 34 2.25 9.64 16.88
CA GLU A 34 2.25 8.68 15.79
C GLU A 34 1.44 9.22 14.61
N TYR A 35 1.98 9.04 13.43
CA TYR A 35 1.31 9.37 12.18
C TYR A 35 1.12 8.12 11.36
N ALA A 36 0.14 8.16 10.48
CA ALA A 36 -0.07 7.13 9.48
C ALA A 36 -0.23 7.79 8.12
N LYS A 37 0.24 7.12 7.08
CA LYS A 37 0.01 7.57 5.72
C LYS A 37 -0.62 6.42 4.95
N ARG A 38 -1.77 6.69 4.33
CA ARG A 38 -2.59 5.65 3.74
C ARG A 38 -2.68 5.83 2.23
N PHE A 39 -2.48 4.73 1.53
CA PHE A 39 -2.54 4.67 0.07
C PHE A 39 -3.65 3.68 -0.29
N THR A 40 -4.66 4.14 -1.02
CA THR A 40 -5.86 3.34 -1.26
C THR A 40 -6.06 3.00 -2.73
N ALA A 41 -6.88 1.98 -2.95
CA ALA A 41 -7.33 1.57 -4.28
C ALA A 41 -6.19 1.27 -5.25
N ILE A 42 -5.17 0.57 -4.76
CA ILE A 42 -4.02 0.19 -5.56
C ILE A 42 -4.38 -1.07 -6.33
N ALA A 43 -4.61 -0.95 -7.64
CA ALA A 43 -4.95 -2.08 -8.49
C ALA A 43 -3.73 -2.97 -8.68
N LEU A 44 -3.92 -4.28 -8.56
CA LEU A 44 -2.83 -5.24 -8.75
C LEU A 44 -2.68 -5.63 -10.21
N PRO A 45 -1.47 -6.01 -10.63
CA PRO A 45 -1.20 -6.32 -12.03
C PRO A 45 -1.67 -7.72 -12.41
N ASN A 46 -1.68 -7.98 -13.71
CA ASN A 46 -2.10 -9.28 -14.24
C ASN A 46 -0.92 -10.21 -14.54
N SER A 47 0.25 -9.89 -14.01
CA SER A 47 1.44 -10.73 -14.18
C SER A 47 2.38 -10.51 -13.01
N ALA A 48 3.34 -11.40 -12.84
CA ALA A 48 4.35 -11.27 -11.78
C ALA A 48 5.09 -9.95 -11.97
N SER A 49 5.04 -9.08 -10.95
CA SER A 49 5.69 -7.77 -11.00
C SER A 49 5.68 -7.12 -9.63
N ASN A 50 6.29 -5.95 -9.56
CA ASN A 50 6.31 -5.14 -8.34
C ASN A 50 5.57 -3.83 -8.58
N ILE A 51 4.84 -3.38 -7.56
CA ILE A 51 4.24 -2.05 -7.54
C ILE A 51 5.04 -1.24 -6.54
N ILE A 52 5.44 -0.04 -6.94
CA ILE A 52 6.24 0.85 -6.11
C ILE A 52 5.39 2.01 -5.65
N ILE A 53 5.31 2.20 -4.34
CA ILE A 53 4.63 3.34 -3.74
C ILE A 53 5.69 4.27 -3.19
N GLN A 54 5.82 5.43 -3.78
CA GLN A 54 6.75 6.45 -3.31
C GLN A 54 6.07 7.19 -2.17
N THR A 55 6.51 6.92 -0.94
CA THR A 55 5.80 7.45 0.23
C THR A 55 6.01 8.94 0.44
N GLY A 56 7.12 9.48 -0.04
CA GLY A 56 7.45 10.87 0.22
C GLY A 56 7.87 11.15 1.65
N LEU A 57 8.10 10.10 2.45
CA LEU A 57 8.45 10.28 3.86
C LEU A 57 9.95 10.48 4.01
N THR A 58 10.32 11.44 4.86
CA THR A 58 11.71 11.71 5.20
C THR A 58 11.81 11.94 6.71
N ASN A 59 12.96 11.59 7.28
CA ASN A 59 13.22 11.82 8.70
C ASN A 59 12.14 11.24 9.59
N ILE A 60 11.80 9.98 9.35
CA ILE A 60 10.81 9.29 10.16
C ILE A 60 11.44 8.10 10.88
N ASN A 61 10.77 7.67 11.95
CA ASN A 61 11.06 6.39 12.58
C ASN A 61 9.90 5.46 12.23
N PHE A 62 10.19 4.43 11.47
CA PHE A 62 9.20 3.45 11.03
C PHE A 62 8.68 2.64 12.22
N ILE A 63 7.37 2.43 12.30
CA ILE A 63 6.75 1.60 13.31
C ILE A 63 6.27 0.29 12.70
N LYS A 64 5.39 0.38 11.69
CA LYS A 64 4.85 -0.82 11.06
C LYS A 64 4.22 -0.48 9.72
N LEU A 65 4.03 -1.53 8.91
CA LEU A 65 3.32 -1.45 7.64
C LEU A 65 2.17 -2.43 7.69
N GLU A 66 0.97 -1.95 7.37
CA GLU A 66 -0.22 -2.79 7.30
C GLU A 66 -0.81 -2.70 5.92
N GLY A 67 -1.20 -3.85 5.36
CA GLY A 67 -1.84 -3.89 4.08
C GLY A 67 -3.06 -4.78 4.11
N SER A 68 -4.08 -4.39 3.37
CA SER A 68 -5.24 -5.24 3.17
C SER A 68 -5.45 -5.42 1.68
N ILE A 69 -5.98 -6.59 1.30
CA ILE A 69 -6.23 -6.94 -0.08
C ILE A 69 -7.67 -7.37 -0.20
N SER A 70 -8.34 -6.95 -1.26
CA SER A 70 -9.72 -7.33 -1.49
C SER A 70 -9.97 -7.51 -2.97
N LYS A 71 -10.92 -8.39 -3.29
CA LYS A 71 -11.41 -8.47 -4.67
C LYS A 71 -12.17 -7.20 -4.99
N THR A 72 -12.04 -6.76 -6.22
CA THR A 72 -12.69 -5.52 -6.66
C THR A 72 -14.22 -5.60 -6.61
N ASP A 73 -14.78 -6.83 -6.63
CA ASP A 73 -16.23 -7.00 -6.49
C ASP A 73 -16.68 -7.08 -5.03
N GLY A 74 -15.75 -6.99 -4.09
CA GLY A 74 -16.07 -6.99 -2.67
C GLY A 74 -16.28 -8.37 -2.05
N SER A 75 -16.11 -9.45 -2.82
CA SER A 75 -16.44 -10.79 -2.33
C SER A 75 -15.40 -11.39 -1.39
N GLU A 76 -14.17 -10.91 -1.41
CA GLU A 76 -13.10 -11.43 -0.55
C GLU A 76 -12.28 -10.29 0.01
N ASN A 77 -11.92 -10.41 1.28
CA ASN A 77 -11.05 -9.44 1.96
C ASN A 77 -10.05 -10.20 2.82
N SER A 78 -8.83 -9.76 2.83
CA SER A 78 -7.78 -10.39 3.61
C SER A 78 -6.71 -9.36 3.96
N ASN A 79 -5.71 -9.81 4.70
CA ASN A 79 -4.55 -8.98 5.04
C ASN A 79 -3.35 -9.43 4.24
N LEU A 80 -2.39 -8.52 4.04
CA LEU A 80 -1.10 -8.90 3.48
C LEU A 80 -0.20 -9.44 4.60
N PRO A 81 0.63 -10.43 4.33
CA PRO A 81 0.81 -11.07 3.02
C PRO A 81 -0.34 -12.00 2.67
N TYR A 82 -0.59 -12.15 1.38
CA TYR A 82 -1.66 -12.98 0.87
C TYR A 82 -1.03 -14.26 0.32
N LEU A 83 -1.23 -15.36 1.03
CA LEU A 83 -0.54 -16.62 0.77
C LEU A 83 -1.54 -17.77 0.82
N TYR A 84 -2.34 -17.91 -0.21
CA TYR A 84 -3.32 -18.99 -0.28
C TYR A 84 -2.95 -20.02 -1.33
N THR A 85 -3.08 -21.28 -0.99
CA THR A 85 -2.78 -22.39 -1.89
C THR A 85 -3.55 -22.22 -3.21
N GLY A 86 -2.83 -22.32 -4.32
CA GLY A 86 -3.43 -22.22 -5.64
C GLY A 86 -3.60 -20.79 -6.14
N GLN A 87 -3.17 -19.80 -5.36
CA GLN A 87 -3.24 -18.39 -5.74
C GLN A 87 -1.85 -17.79 -5.81
N PRO A 88 -1.64 -16.74 -6.62
CA PRO A 88 -0.38 -16.01 -6.57
C PRO A 88 -0.17 -15.43 -5.19
N ASP A 89 1.10 -15.25 -4.83
CA ASP A 89 1.48 -14.64 -3.57
C ASP A 89 1.54 -13.13 -3.72
N VAL A 90 1.15 -12.41 -2.66
CA VAL A 90 1.29 -10.96 -2.61
C VAL A 90 2.00 -10.59 -1.32
N TYR A 91 3.18 -9.99 -1.44
CA TYR A 91 3.99 -9.54 -0.32
C TYR A 91 4.12 -8.02 -0.34
N HIS A 92 4.48 -7.46 0.80
CA HIS A 92 4.77 -6.03 0.86
C HIS A 92 5.88 -5.76 1.86
N TYR A 93 6.60 -4.65 1.66
CA TYR A 93 7.57 -4.18 2.62
C TYR A 93 7.88 -2.71 2.37
N TYR A 94 8.42 -2.07 3.41
CA TYR A 94 8.90 -0.69 3.32
C TYR A 94 10.41 -0.68 3.45
N SER A 95 11.08 0.13 2.63
CA SER A 95 12.53 0.28 2.68
C SER A 95 12.90 1.66 3.19
N ASN A 96 13.71 1.71 4.26
CA ASN A 96 14.23 2.98 4.75
C ASN A 96 15.20 3.62 3.77
N THR A 97 15.82 2.83 2.93
CA THR A 97 16.78 3.34 1.95
C THR A 97 16.09 4.05 0.80
N SER A 98 15.14 3.39 0.17
CA SER A 98 14.43 3.98 -0.98
C SER A 98 13.25 4.85 -0.55
N LYS A 99 12.76 4.69 0.71
CA LYS A 99 11.56 5.36 1.21
C LYS A 99 10.32 4.91 0.48
N ASN A 100 10.34 3.74 -0.09
CA ASN A 100 9.22 3.20 -0.86
C ASN A 100 8.59 2.00 -0.17
N ILE A 101 7.28 1.83 -0.39
CA ILE A 101 6.59 0.58 -0.12
C ILE A 101 6.60 -0.20 -1.41
N THR A 102 7.02 -1.46 -1.36
CA THR A 102 6.99 -2.33 -2.52
C THR A 102 5.95 -3.41 -2.29
N ILE A 103 5.10 -3.63 -3.28
CA ILE A 103 4.15 -4.74 -3.28
C ILE A 103 4.60 -5.70 -4.37
N ARG A 104 4.89 -6.94 -4.00
CA ARG A 104 5.36 -7.97 -4.94
C ARG A 104 4.25 -8.95 -5.20
N VAL A 105 3.99 -9.19 -6.47
CA VAL A 105 2.92 -10.07 -6.92
C VAL A 105 3.54 -11.18 -7.75
N SER A 106 3.26 -12.43 -7.46
CA SER A 106 3.90 -13.55 -8.17
C SER A 106 3.12 -14.02 -9.39
N GLY A 107 1.97 -13.43 -9.67
CA GLY A 107 1.18 -13.80 -10.84
C GLY A 107 -0.01 -12.86 -11.01
N ASP A 108 -1.00 -13.31 -11.78
CA ASP A 108 -2.16 -12.49 -12.11
C ASP A 108 -3.05 -12.27 -10.87
N MET A 109 -3.13 -11.02 -10.43
CA MET A 109 -4.00 -10.60 -9.34
C MET A 109 -4.85 -9.41 -9.76
N SER A 110 -5.16 -9.32 -11.05
CA SER A 110 -5.85 -8.16 -11.62
C SER A 110 -7.27 -7.97 -11.09
N ASP A 111 -7.86 -8.99 -10.44
CA ASP A 111 -9.17 -8.85 -9.84
C ASP A 111 -9.11 -8.30 -8.41
N TYR A 112 -7.93 -7.96 -7.94
CA TYR A 112 -7.71 -7.53 -6.55
C TYR A 112 -7.14 -6.13 -6.48
N GLN A 113 -7.37 -5.50 -5.34
CA GLN A 113 -6.79 -4.20 -5.02
C GLN A 113 -6.29 -4.21 -3.59
N VAL A 114 -5.40 -3.28 -3.28
CA VAL A 114 -4.71 -3.23 -2.01
C VAL A 114 -4.83 -1.84 -1.40
N ILE A 115 -4.87 -1.82 -0.07
CA ILE A 115 -4.74 -0.60 0.72
C ILE A 115 -3.49 -0.79 1.58
N GLU A 116 -2.57 0.19 1.53
CA GLU A 116 -1.37 0.16 2.36
C GLU A 116 -1.38 1.33 3.33
N THR A 117 -1.03 1.05 4.57
CA THR A 117 -0.89 2.10 5.59
C THR A 117 0.44 1.92 6.30
N ILE A 118 1.24 2.97 6.32
CA ILE A 118 2.52 2.97 7.01
C ILE A 118 2.40 3.86 8.24
N TYR A 119 2.92 3.39 9.38
CA TYR A 119 2.87 4.06 10.66
C TYR A 119 4.27 4.48 11.09
N TYR A 120 4.40 5.68 11.61
CA TYR A 120 5.72 6.24 11.94
C TYR A 120 5.60 7.41 12.90
N THR A 121 6.74 7.78 13.50
CA THR A 121 6.87 9.06 14.19
C THR A 121 7.82 9.93 13.39
N LYS A 122 7.77 11.22 13.63
CA LYS A 122 8.65 12.18 12.96
C LYS A 122 9.81 12.54 13.87
N ASN A 123 10.97 12.62 13.28
CA ASN A 123 12.17 13.02 14.01
C ASN A 123 12.19 14.53 14.28
#